data_775a1980a74d323a472bfe7d779cce0e
#
_entry.id   775a1980a74d323a472bfe7d779cce0e
#
_cell.length_a   1.000
_cell.length_b   1.000
_cell.length_c   1.000
_cell.angle_alpha   90.00
_cell.angle_beta   90.00
_cell.angle_gamma   90.00
#
_symmetry.space_group_name_H-M   'P 1'
#
loop_
_entity.id
_entity.type
_entity.pdbx_description
1 polymer ?
#
loop_
_entity_poly.entity_id
_entity_poly.type
_entity_poly.pdbx_seq_one_letter_code
_entity_poly.pdbx_strand_id
1 'polypeptide(L)'
;LYREMIRKVRARGIRPILTNLPPLDSQRFFDWWCDGLNKSAVMRWLGDVGNIYAWQERYSRAVEHLAAEEQVPLVDVRGAFLDHGHLEQTLCADGTHPNTLGQGLITAAFQNFGRSLRLAGQTA
;
A
#
# COMPACT_ATOMS: atom_id res chain seq x y z
N LEU A 1 0.42 -15.43 9.80
CA LEU A 1 0.69 -15.67 8.37
C LEU A 1 1.88 -14.85 7.85
N TYR A 2 1.87 -13.50 7.89
CA TYR A 2 2.97 -12.65 7.39
C TYR A 2 4.31 -12.90 8.08
N ARG A 3 4.32 -12.98 9.43
CA ARG A 3 5.55 -13.33 10.20
C ARG A 3 6.12 -14.69 9.81
N GLU A 4 5.26 -15.66 9.60
CA GLU A 4 5.67 -16.99 9.16
C GLU A 4 6.29 -16.97 7.76
N MET A 5 5.71 -16.17 6.86
CA MET A 5 6.25 -15.96 5.51
C MET A 5 7.65 -15.34 5.57
N ILE A 6 7.85 -14.29 6.38
CA ILE A 6 9.15 -13.65 6.60
C ILE A 6 10.19 -14.68 7.09
N ARG A 7 9.82 -15.49 8.09
CA ARG A 7 10.72 -16.54 8.63
C ARG A 7 11.08 -17.59 7.59
N LYS A 8 10.11 -18.07 6.80
CA LYS A 8 10.35 -19.04 5.72
C LYS A 8 11.26 -18.50 4.63
N VAL A 9 11.09 -17.23 4.26
CA VAL A 9 11.94 -16.55 3.27
C VAL A 9 13.37 -16.41 3.80
N ARG A 10 13.53 -15.95 5.03
CA ARG A 10 14.85 -15.83 5.70
C ARG A 10 15.55 -17.18 5.86
N ALA A 11 14.82 -18.23 6.20
CA ALA A 11 15.37 -19.58 6.33
C ALA A 11 16.00 -20.13 5.04
N ARG A 12 15.65 -19.53 3.89
CA ARG A 12 16.23 -19.83 2.58
C ARG A 12 17.36 -18.88 2.17
N GLY A 13 17.86 -18.05 3.09
CA GLY A 13 18.92 -17.07 2.82
C GLY A 13 18.44 -15.85 2.00
N ILE A 14 17.13 -15.66 1.83
CA ILE A 14 16.56 -14.54 1.08
C ILE A 14 16.26 -13.40 2.05
N ARG A 15 16.63 -12.18 1.70
CA ARG A 15 16.30 -10.98 2.47
C ARG A 15 14.93 -10.45 2.02
N PRO A 16 13.88 -10.50 2.86
CA PRO A 16 12.59 -9.92 2.52
C PRO A 16 12.66 -8.39 2.56
N ILE A 17 11.87 -7.76 1.70
CA ILE A 17 11.56 -6.33 1.74
C ILE A 17 10.04 -6.25 1.70
N LEU A 18 9.44 -5.46 2.56
CA LEU A 18 7.99 -5.21 2.57
C LEU A 18 7.68 -3.87 1.89
N THR A 19 6.46 -3.76 1.41
CA THR A 19 5.87 -2.48 0.98
C THR A 19 4.61 -2.25 1.77
N ASN A 20 4.34 -1.01 2.18
CA ASN A 20 3.01 -0.64 2.61
C ASN A 20 2.08 -0.50 1.39
N LEU A 21 0.78 -0.26 1.65
CA LEU A 21 -0.24 -0.28 0.59
C LEU A 21 -0.42 1.13 0.00
N PRO A 22 -0.45 1.30 -1.34
CA PRO A 22 -0.86 2.56 -1.93
C PRO A 22 -2.27 2.90 -1.45
N PRO A 23 -2.60 4.20 -1.24
CA PRO A 23 -3.96 4.59 -0.84
C PRO A 23 -4.97 4.31 -1.95
N LEU A 24 -6.25 4.29 -1.59
CA LEU A 24 -7.35 4.13 -2.54
C LEU A 24 -8.35 5.31 -2.44
N ASP A 25 -9.14 5.50 -3.49
CA ASP A 25 -10.29 6.40 -3.51
C ASP A 25 -11.54 5.60 -3.13
N SER A 26 -12.06 5.83 -1.93
CA SER A 26 -13.20 5.08 -1.39
C SER A 26 -14.47 5.21 -2.23
N GLN A 27 -14.74 6.40 -2.77
CA GLN A 27 -15.97 6.62 -3.53
C GLN A 27 -15.91 5.90 -4.87
N ARG A 28 -14.80 6.04 -5.62
CA ARG A 28 -14.59 5.31 -6.88
C ARG A 28 -14.59 3.80 -6.66
N PHE A 29 -13.92 3.35 -5.61
CA PHE A 29 -13.90 1.93 -5.25
C PHE A 29 -15.31 1.40 -4.99
N PHE A 30 -16.09 2.11 -4.17
CA PHE A 30 -17.47 1.73 -3.88
C PHE A 30 -18.34 1.70 -5.15
N ASP A 31 -18.25 2.75 -5.97
CA ASP A 31 -19.07 2.86 -7.19
C ASP A 31 -18.74 1.77 -8.20
N TRP A 32 -17.47 1.44 -8.36
CA TRP A 32 -16.99 0.41 -9.27
C TRP A 32 -17.36 -1.01 -8.82
N TRP A 33 -17.00 -1.36 -7.57
CA TRP A 33 -17.19 -2.71 -7.06
C TRP A 33 -18.63 -3.03 -6.65
N CYS A 34 -19.45 -2.02 -6.40
CA CYS A 34 -20.88 -2.19 -6.12
C CYS A 34 -21.77 -1.94 -7.36
N ASP A 35 -21.17 -1.83 -8.55
CA ASP A 35 -21.96 -1.76 -9.77
C ASP A 35 -22.77 -3.06 -9.95
N GLY A 36 -24.06 -2.93 -10.26
CA GLY A 36 -24.98 -4.05 -10.35
C GLY A 36 -25.43 -4.67 -9.02
N LEU A 37 -24.91 -4.20 -7.87
CA LEU A 37 -25.34 -4.64 -6.54
C LEU A 37 -26.37 -3.69 -5.90
N ASN A 38 -27.04 -4.18 -4.86
CA ASN A 38 -27.89 -3.31 -4.02
C ASN A 38 -27.01 -2.40 -3.15
N LYS A 39 -26.63 -1.25 -3.71
CA LYS A 39 -25.75 -0.26 -3.03
C LYS A 39 -26.29 0.15 -1.66
N SER A 40 -27.61 0.27 -1.49
CA SER A 40 -28.21 0.63 -0.20
C SER A 40 -28.02 -0.46 0.85
N ALA A 41 -28.05 -1.72 0.47
CA ALA A 41 -27.78 -2.83 1.37
C ALA A 41 -26.30 -2.87 1.77
N VAL A 42 -25.41 -2.66 0.80
CA VAL A 42 -23.95 -2.56 1.06
C VAL A 42 -23.66 -1.40 2.00
N MET A 43 -24.26 -0.22 1.77
CA MET A 43 -24.07 0.95 2.63
C MET A 43 -24.58 0.74 4.05
N ARG A 44 -25.71 0.05 4.25
CA ARG A 44 -26.18 -0.27 5.62
C ARG A 44 -25.17 -1.16 6.39
N TRP A 45 -24.49 -2.06 5.69
CA TRP A 45 -23.45 -2.90 6.29
C TRP A 45 -22.15 -2.12 6.51
N LEU A 46 -21.75 -1.32 5.53
CA LEU A 46 -20.49 -0.57 5.53
C LEU A 46 -20.53 0.62 6.51
N GLY A 47 -21.70 1.24 6.69
CA GLY A 47 -21.95 2.42 7.49
C GLY A 47 -21.57 3.72 6.78
N ASP A 48 -20.32 3.86 6.34
CA ASP A 48 -19.79 5.02 5.63
C ASP A 48 -18.76 4.57 4.57
N VAL A 49 -18.77 5.24 3.40
CA VAL A 49 -17.83 4.93 2.31
C VAL A 49 -16.37 5.13 2.74
N GLY A 50 -16.10 6.11 3.59
CA GLY A 50 -14.76 6.37 4.14
C GLY A 50 -14.19 5.20 4.94
N ASN A 51 -15.03 4.28 5.43
CA ASN A 51 -14.58 3.07 6.11
C ASN A 51 -13.73 2.16 5.22
N ILE A 52 -13.92 2.19 3.90
CA ILE A 52 -13.10 1.46 2.94
C ILE A 52 -11.65 1.93 3.03
N TYR A 53 -11.43 3.26 2.99
CA TYR A 53 -10.10 3.84 3.15
C TYR A 53 -9.53 3.54 4.55
N ALA A 54 -10.34 3.72 5.60
CA ALA A 54 -9.90 3.50 6.98
C ALA A 54 -9.44 2.04 7.21
N TRP A 55 -10.13 1.06 6.64
CA TRP A 55 -9.71 -0.34 6.72
C TRP A 55 -8.42 -0.60 5.96
N GLN A 56 -8.30 -0.09 4.75
CA GLN A 56 -7.09 -0.23 3.96
C GLN A 56 -5.88 0.44 4.65
N GLU A 57 -6.07 1.61 5.26
CA GLU A 57 -5.05 2.27 6.05
C GLU A 57 -4.61 1.44 7.26
N ARG A 58 -5.55 0.80 7.97
CA ARG A 58 -5.22 -0.11 9.07
C ARG A 58 -4.35 -1.29 8.62
N TYR A 59 -4.64 -1.86 7.45
CA TYR A 59 -3.79 -2.91 6.87
C TYR A 59 -2.40 -2.39 6.50
N SER A 60 -2.32 -1.21 5.90
CA SER A 60 -1.04 -0.57 5.59
C SER A 60 -0.19 -0.36 6.84
N ARG A 61 -0.78 0.23 7.89
CA ARG A 61 -0.11 0.41 9.19
C ARG A 61 0.31 -0.91 9.84
N ALA A 62 -0.51 -1.96 9.72
CA ALA A 62 -0.15 -3.27 10.25
C ALA A 62 1.09 -3.85 9.55
N VAL A 63 1.25 -3.61 8.25
CA VAL A 63 2.47 -3.98 7.51
C VAL A 63 3.68 -3.17 7.98
N GLU A 64 3.53 -1.86 8.21
CA GLU A 64 4.58 -0.98 8.72
C GLU A 64 5.05 -1.42 10.12
N HIS A 65 4.11 -1.69 11.03
CA HIS A 65 4.42 -2.22 12.37
C HIS A 65 5.14 -3.56 12.28
N LEU A 66 4.65 -4.47 11.44
CA LEU A 66 5.29 -5.77 11.25
C LEU A 66 6.72 -5.64 10.71
N ALA A 67 6.93 -4.74 9.74
CA ALA A 67 8.27 -4.46 9.21
C ALA A 67 9.23 -4.00 10.31
N ALA A 68 8.79 -3.09 11.17
CA ALA A 68 9.58 -2.60 12.30
C ALA A 68 9.86 -3.70 13.32
N GLU A 69 8.85 -4.46 13.76
CA GLU A 69 8.99 -5.54 14.74
C GLU A 69 9.90 -6.67 14.26
N GLU A 70 9.78 -7.05 12.99
CA GLU A 70 10.59 -8.11 12.39
C GLU A 70 11.92 -7.58 11.81
N GLN A 71 12.21 -6.28 11.94
CA GLN A 71 13.41 -5.64 11.38
C GLN A 71 13.58 -5.96 9.88
N VAL A 72 12.48 -5.85 9.13
CA VAL A 72 12.43 -6.00 7.67
C VAL A 72 12.41 -4.61 7.04
N PRO A 73 13.26 -4.33 6.05
CA PRO A 73 13.20 -3.08 5.32
C PRO A 73 11.82 -2.87 4.68
N LEU A 74 11.34 -1.63 4.72
CA LEU A 74 10.05 -1.22 4.15
C LEU A 74 10.26 -0.18 3.04
N VAL A 75 9.60 -0.37 1.91
CA VAL A 75 9.45 0.66 0.88
C VAL A 75 8.15 1.40 1.14
N ASP A 76 8.24 2.70 1.42
CA ASP A 76 7.07 3.56 1.66
C ASP A 76 6.41 3.98 0.36
N VAL A 77 5.62 3.07 -0.20
CA VAL A 77 4.82 3.34 -1.39
C VAL A 77 3.67 4.31 -1.06
N ARG A 78 3.04 4.15 0.12
CA ARG A 78 1.92 5.00 0.54
C ARG A 78 2.33 6.45 0.66
N GLY A 79 3.47 6.73 1.29
CA GLY A 79 4.01 8.08 1.42
C GLY A 79 4.20 8.76 0.07
N ALA A 80 4.71 8.05 -0.93
CA ALA A 80 4.91 8.59 -2.27
C ALA A 80 3.60 9.08 -2.93
N PHE A 81 2.46 8.40 -2.70
CA PHE A 81 1.15 8.83 -3.18
C PHE A 81 0.60 10.02 -2.38
N LEU A 82 0.74 10.00 -1.06
CA LEU A 82 0.25 11.06 -0.18
C LEU A 82 1.01 12.37 -0.41
N ASP A 83 2.32 12.29 -0.61
CA ASP A 83 3.18 13.45 -0.91
C ASP A 83 2.85 14.07 -2.27
N HIS A 84 2.39 13.28 -3.24
CA HIS A 84 1.92 13.78 -4.53
C HIS A 84 0.67 14.66 -4.39
N GLY A 85 -0.21 14.39 -3.43
CA GLY A 85 -1.34 15.23 -3.03
C GLY A 85 -2.59 15.18 -3.91
N HIS A 86 -2.56 14.52 -5.07
CA HIS A 86 -3.66 14.39 -6.03
C HIS A 86 -3.97 12.93 -6.32
N LEU A 87 -4.48 12.23 -5.30
CA LEU A 87 -4.73 10.79 -5.34
C LEU A 87 -5.60 10.37 -6.52
N GLU A 88 -6.62 11.19 -6.84
CA GLU A 88 -7.56 10.91 -7.92
C GLU A 88 -6.91 10.84 -9.31
N GLN A 89 -5.73 11.47 -9.47
CA GLN A 89 -4.97 11.46 -10.72
C GLN A 89 -4.04 10.24 -10.84
N THR A 90 -3.81 9.53 -9.75
CA THR A 90 -2.84 8.43 -9.67
C THR A 90 -3.48 7.05 -9.78
N LEU A 91 -4.81 6.97 -9.79
CA LEU A 91 -5.57 5.74 -9.78
C LEU A 91 -6.38 5.56 -11.07
N CYS A 92 -6.65 4.30 -11.40
CA CYS A 92 -7.60 3.91 -12.43
C CYS A 92 -9.04 4.24 -12.02
N ALA A 93 -9.98 4.04 -12.94
CA ALA A 93 -11.39 4.31 -12.71
C ALA A 93 -12.00 3.52 -11.53
N ASP A 94 -11.44 2.38 -11.19
CA ASP A 94 -11.87 1.54 -10.07
C ASP A 94 -11.47 2.07 -8.68
N GLY A 95 -10.69 3.14 -8.63
CA GLY A 95 -10.27 3.80 -7.40
C GLY A 95 -9.24 3.04 -6.56
N THR A 96 -8.69 1.93 -7.05
CA THR A 96 -7.73 1.13 -6.28
C THR A 96 -6.44 0.77 -7.02
N HIS A 97 -6.51 0.51 -8.31
CA HIS A 97 -5.32 0.17 -9.08
C HIS A 97 -4.58 1.44 -9.52
N PRO A 98 -3.26 1.53 -9.28
CA PRO A 98 -2.45 2.62 -9.79
C PRO A 98 -2.45 2.67 -11.33
N ASN A 99 -2.71 3.85 -11.90
CA ASN A 99 -2.53 4.11 -13.32
C ASN A 99 -1.05 4.37 -13.68
N THR A 100 -0.77 4.83 -14.89
CA THR A 100 0.61 5.11 -15.33
C THR A 100 1.35 6.07 -14.40
N LEU A 101 0.69 7.14 -13.93
CA LEU A 101 1.28 8.08 -12.98
C LEU A 101 1.54 7.41 -11.63
N GLY A 102 0.56 6.67 -11.11
CA GLY A 102 0.71 5.91 -9.85
C GLY A 102 1.83 4.86 -9.93
N GLN A 103 1.98 4.17 -11.06
CA GLN A 103 3.10 3.25 -11.28
C GLN A 103 4.44 3.98 -11.29
N GLY A 104 4.49 5.22 -11.81
CA GLY A 104 5.67 6.08 -11.72
C GLY A 104 6.05 6.42 -10.29
N LEU A 105 5.07 6.71 -9.43
CA LEU A 105 5.29 6.97 -7.99
C LEU A 105 5.84 5.73 -7.27
N ILE A 106 5.29 4.56 -7.55
CA ILE A 106 5.81 3.28 -7.00
C ILE A 106 7.26 3.08 -7.43
N THR A 107 7.55 3.27 -8.72
CA THR A 107 8.91 3.15 -9.26
C THR A 107 9.88 4.09 -8.55
N ALA A 108 9.49 5.35 -8.36
CA ALA A 108 10.29 6.35 -7.65
C ALA A 108 10.55 5.95 -6.18
N ALA A 109 9.54 5.41 -5.49
CA ALA A 109 9.69 4.92 -4.11
C ALA A 109 10.74 3.80 -4.03
N PHE A 110 10.70 2.82 -4.93
CA PHE A 110 11.70 1.75 -5.00
C PHE A 110 13.10 2.26 -5.34
N GLN A 111 13.21 3.20 -6.27
CA GLN A 111 14.50 3.80 -6.64
C GLN A 111 15.12 4.57 -5.47
N ASN A 112 14.31 5.35 -4.73
CA ASN A 112 14.74 6.08 -3.53
C ASN A 112 15.22 5.12 -2.45
N PHE A 113 14.45 4.06 -2.20
CA PHE A 113 14.83 3.00 -1.27
C PHE A 113 16.17 2.34 -1.67
N GLY A 114 16.34 1.98 -2.94
CA GLY A 114 17.59 1.38 -3.44
C GLY A 114 18.80 2.33 -3.32
N ARG A 115 18.58 3.64 -3.45
CA ARG A 115 19.65 4.64 -3.20
C ARG A 115 20.03 4.70 -1.73
N SER A 116 19.06 4.70 -0.82
CA SER A 116 19.32 4.73 0.63
C SER A 116 20.10 3.49 1.11
N LEU A 117 19.79 2.31 0.57
CA LEU A 117 20.53 1.08 0.88
C LEU A 117 22.01 1.16 0.43
N ARG A 118 22.27 1.74 -0.75
CA ARG A 118 23.65 1.91 -1.26
C ARG A 118 24.46 2.87 -0.39
N LEU A 119 23.87 3.99 0.03
CA LEU A 119 24.52 4.94 0.92
C LEU A 119 24.83 4.33 2.28
N ALA A 120 23.90 3.58 2.86
CA ALA A 120 24.14 2.86 4.12
C ALA A 120 25.26 1.81 4.02
N GLY A 121 25.40 1.14 2.87
CA GLY A 121 26.46 0.16 2.62
C GLY A 121 27.85 0.77 2.38
N GLN A 122 27.95 2.08 2.05
CA GLN A 122 29.22 2.78 1.87
C GLN A 122 29.77 3.38 3.17
N THR A 123 28.96 3.48 4.23
CA THR A 123 29.34 4.03 5.55
C THR A 123 29.69 2.93 6.57
N ALA A 124 29.59 1.69 6.18
CA ALA A 124 29.96 0.52 6.98
C ALA A 124 31.28 -0.10 6.50
#